data_974e1f4988a979c605f577bdda28a82a
#
_entry.id   974e1f4988a979c605f577bdda28a82a
#
_cell.length_a   1.000
_cell.length_b   1.000
_cell.length_c   1.000
_cell.angle_alpha   90.00
_cell.angle_beta   90.00
_cell.angle_gamma   90.00
#
_symmetry.space_group_name_H-M   'P 1'
#
loop_
_entity.id
_entity.type
_entity.pdbx_description
1 polymer ?
#
loop_
_entity_poly.entity_id
_entity_poly.type
_entity_poly.pdbx_seq_one_letter_code
_entity_poly.pdbx_strand_id
1 'polypeptide(L)'
;MTDLVLDHPFFSALALRLKVIETSACETGFVNGKEIGYNPKWIEPMPLDEIKGFIAHEVMHLGMCHHTRIGDRDHGWWNIAGDFAINGILDKAGFKLPNTQCLDKKYDNMSAEEIYSKIYDGKDKGGASQNDDPGGCGGVQKKEGSPNDMKQEEQDWKSAVIAAANIAKSQGNMPAELDRMVEEMKKPKLDWREILREFVETSAKNDYNWKIPNRRYSQQRIILPSLLSKELGTAVIAVDTSGSVSQQELDQFAGEISSILEEYQDITIQIIYCDTKVAKTQEFHSSDLPINLKMHGGGGTDFRPPFKWVRKNLADTPTCLIYFTDLECRSFPKDPGYPTIWVWTKTQYNGRAYGKPPFGQVVAMDMRNK
;
A
#
# COMPACT_ATOMS: atom_id res chain seq x y z
N MET A 1 -33.06 -11.40 1.27
CA MET A 1 -32.57 -10.23 0.46
C MET A 1 -33.36 -8.95 0.76
N THR A 2 -34.70 -8.95 0.72
CA THR A 2 -35.50 -7.73 0.93
C THR A 2 -35.18 -7.02 2.25
N ASP A 3 -35.12 -7.77 3.36
CA ASP A 3 -34.79 -7.20 4.68
C ASP A 3 -33.36 -6.67 4.73
N LEU A 4 -32.42 -7.32 4.05
CA LEU A 4 -31.05 -6.83 3.96
C LEU A 4 -30.96 -5.49 3.19
N VAL A 5 -31.82 -5.29 2.18
CA VAL A 5 -31.91 -4.01 1.43
C VAL A 5 -32.38 -2.88 2.33
N LEU A 6 -33.35 -3.15 3.22
CA LEU A 6 -33.92 -2.14 4.11
C LEU A 6 -33.01 -1.82 5.28
N ASP A 7 -32.44 -2.85 5.91
CA ASP A 7 -31.68 -2.72 7.15
C ASP A 7 -30.21 -2.39 6.91
N HIS A 8 -29.63 -2.95 5.84
CA HIS A 8 -28.18 -2.92 5.59
C HIS A 8 -27.86 -2.62 4.11
N PRO A 9 -28.12 -1.41 3.62
CA PRO A 9 -28.00 -1.04 2.19
C PRO A 9 -26.59 -1.22 1.61
N PHE A 10 -25.53 -1.09 2.41
CA PHE A 10 -24.17 -1.35 1.99
C PHE A 10 -24.00 -2.82 1.54
N PHE A 11 -24.35 -3.75 2.40
CA PHE A 11 -24.18 -5.19 2.13
C PHE A 11 -25.12 -5.70 1.05
N SER A 12 -26.35 -5.19 1.03
CA SER A 12 -27.30 -5.58 0.00
C SER A 12 -26.87 -5.13 -1.39
N ALA A 13 -26.32 -3.93 -1.53
CA ALA A 13 -25.80 -3.44 -2.81
C ALA A 13 -24.67 -4.32 -3.35
N LEU A 14 -23.82 -4.88 -2.48
CA LEU A 14 -22.80 -5.84 -2.87
C LEU A 14 -23.38 -7.22 -3.17
N ALA A 15 -24.29 -7.72 -2.33
CA ALA A 15 -24.90 -9.04 -2.49
C ALA A 15 -25.74 -9.15 -3.78
N LEU A 16 -26.42 -8.08 -4.18
CA LEU A 16 -27.22 -8.04 -5.42
C LEU A 16 -26.38 -8.15 -6.71
N ARG A 17 -25.08 -8.00 -6.62
CA ARG A 17 -24.15 -8.22 -7.74
C ARG A 17 -23.88 -9.71 -8.00
N LEU A 18 -24.18 -10.57 -7.04
CA LEU A 18 -23.87 -11.98 -7.03
C LEU A 18 -25.12 -12.80 -7.40
N LYS A 19 -24.88 -13.87 -8.13
CA LYS A 19 -25.89 -14.90 -8.36
C LYS A 19 -25.94 -15.81 -7.15
N VAL A 20 -27.10 -15.95 -6.54
CA VAL A 20 -27.32 -16.88 -5.42
C VAL A 20 -27.58 -18.28 -6.00
N ILE A 21 -26.83 -19.29 -5.54
CA ILE A 21 -26.98 -20.67 -5.95
C ILE A 21 -27.13 -21.60 -4.76
N GLU A 22 -28.06 -22.55 -4.87
CA GLU A 22 -28.23 -23.64 -3.93
C GLU A 22 -27.37 -24.81 -4.34
N THR A 23 -26.58 -25.37 -3.41
CA THR A 23 -25.70 -26.49 -3.69
C THR A 23 -25.44 -27.32 -2.44
N SER A 24 -25.31 -28.65 -2.64
CA SER A 24 -24.82 -29.56 -1.60
C SER A 24 -23.34 -29.89 -1.72
N ALA A 25 -22.62 -29.19 -2.62
CA ALA A 25 -21.20 -29.41 -2.82
C ALA A 25 -20.30 -28.79 -1.73
N CYS A 26 -20.87 -27.93 -0.87
CA CYS A 26 -20.20 -27.39 0.32
C CYS A 26 -20.97 -27.76 1.58
N GLU A 27 -20.31 -27.73 2.73
CA GLU A 27 -20.96 -27.99 4.01
C GLU A 27 -21.79 -26.79 4.51
N THR A 28 -21.29 -25.60 4.31
CA THR A 28 -21.89 -24.32 4.75
C THR A 28 -22.24 -23.44 3.55
N GLY A 29 -21.35 -22.57 3.13
CA GLY A 29 -21.47 -21.70 1.97
C GLY A 29 -20.11 -21.38 1.34
N PHE A 30 -20.14 -20.60 0.27
CA PHE A 30 -18.93 -20.07 -0.37
C PHE A 30 -19.23 -18.85 -1.23
N VAL A 31 -18.16 -18.13 -1.58
CA VAL A 31 -18.19 -17.04 -2.55
C VAL A 31 -16.97 -17.12 -3.48
N ASN A 32 -17.18 -16.77 -4.77
CA ASN A 32 -16.15 -16.89 -5.80
C ASN A 32 -15.99 -15.67 -6.72
N GLY A 33 -16.51 -14.50 -6.31
CA GLY A 33 -16.50 -13.28 -7.11
C GLY A 33 -17.71 -13.06 -8.02
N LYS A 34 -18.45 -14.12 -8.38
CA LYS A 34 -19.64 -14.06 -9.24
C LYS A 34 -20.88 -14.64 -8.59
N GLU A 35 -20.71 -15.60 -7.71
CA GLU A 35 -21.77 -16.39 -7.10
C GLU A 35 -21.56 -16.47 -5.59
N ILE A 36 -22.66 -16.51 -4.86
CA ILE A 36 -22.74 -16.89 -3.47
C ILE A 36 -23.50 -18.24 -3.41
N GLY A 37 -22.80 -19.29 -2.99
CA GLY A 37 -23.36 -20.61 -2.84
C GLY A 37 -23.69 -20.91 -1.40
N TYR A 38 -24.75 -21.70 -1.16
CA TYR A 38 -25.10 -22.13 0.18
C TYR A 38 -25.64 -23.56 0.18
N ASN A 39 -25.42 -24.26 1.30
CA ASN A 39 -26.00 -25.57 1.53
C ASN A 39 -27.40 -25.42 2.18
N PRO A 40 -28.48 -25.89 1.52
CA PRO A 40 -29.83 -25.73 2.06
C PRO A 40 -30.02 -26.39 3.42
N LYS A 41 -29.41 -27.54 3.67
CA LYS A 41 -29.49 -28.23 4.96
C LYS A 41 -28.86 -27.45 6.12
N TRP A 42 -27.85 -26.64 5.81
CA TRP A 42 -27.16 -25.82 6.80
C TRP A 42 -27.94 -24.54 7.08
N ILE A 43 -28.51 -23.92 6.03
CA ILE A 43 -29.18 -22.62 6.14
C ILE A 43 -30.63 -22.73 6.60
N GLU A 44 -31.34 -23.85 6.32
CA GLU A 44 -32.77 -24.07 6.65
C GLU A 44 -33.11 -23.89 8.14
N PRO A 45 -32.31 -24.42 9.10
CA PRO A 45 -32.59 -24.22 10.52
C PRO A 45 -32.18 -22.84 11.06
N MET A 46 -31.59 -21.98 10.26
CA MET A 46 -30.92 -20.76 10.70
C MET A 46 -31.92 -19.59 10.84
N PRO A 47 -31.86 -18.82 11.92
CA PRO A 47 -32.64 -17.60 12.06
C PRO A 47 -32.33 -16.58 10.98
N LEU A 48 -33.32 -15.78 10.56
CA LEU A 48 -33.17 -14.80 9.50
C LEU A 48 -32.02 -13.80 9.74
N ASP A 49 -31.81 -13.39 11.00
CA ASP A 49 -30.72 -12.48 11.38
C ASP A 49 -29.33 -13.09 11.15
N GLU A 50 -29.19 -14.40 11.38
CA GLU A 50 -27.93 -15.12 11.11
C GLU A 50 -27.72 -15.34 9.61
N ILE A 51 -28.80 -15.55 8.84
CA ILE A 51 -28.74 -15.58 7.37
C ILE A 51 -28.25 -14.23 6.83
N LYS A 52 -28.73 -13.10 7.39
CA LYS A 52 -28.23 -11.76 7.03
C LYS A 52 -26.74 -11.64 7.35
N GLY A 53 -26.31 -12.14 8.51
CA GLY A 53 -24.91 -12.17 8.94
C GLY A 53 -24.03 -13.00 8.00
N PHE A 54 -24.50 -14.19 7.59
CA PHE A 54 -23.83 -15.03 6.60
C PHE A 54 -23.65 -14.31 5.26
N ILE A 55 -24.72 -13.74 4.71
CA ILE A 55 -24.63 -13.01 3.43
C ILE A 55 -23.66 -11.82 3.55
N ALA A 56 -23.73 -11.07 4.66
CA ALA A 56 -22.82 -9.95 4.89
C ALA A 56 -21.36 -10.41 4.97
N HIS A 57 -21.10 -11.55 5.61
CA HIS A 57 -19.77 -12.17 5.70
C HIS A 57 -19.22 -12.54 4.32
N GLU A 58 -19.99 -13.27 3.51
CA GLU A 58 -19.56 -13.69 2.18
C GLU A 58 -19.25 -12.50 1.25
N VAL A 59 -20.12 -11.48 1.25
CA VAL A 59 -19.86 -10.31 0.39
C VAL A 59 -18.67 -9.47 0.88
N MET A 60 -18.35 -9.51 2.16
CA MET A 60 -17.16 -8.85 2.70
C MET A 60 -15.87 -9.53 2.26
N HIS A 61 -15.84 -10.85 2.09
CA HIS A 61 -14.69 -11.52 1.49
C HIS A 61 -14.36 -10.95 0.11
N LEU A 62 -15.36 -10.68 -0.71
CA LEU A 62 -15.17 -10.06 -2.03
C LEU A 62 -14.85 -8.57 -1.91
N GLY A 63 -15.56 -7.85 -1.03
CA GLY A 63 -15.31 -6.44 -0.77
C GLY A 63 -13.89 -6.15 -0.29
N MET A 64 -13.29 -7.09 0.46
CA MET A 64 -11.90 -7.06 0.89
C MET A 64 -10.94 -7.76 -0.10
N CYS A 65 -11.43 -8.25 -1.22
CA CYS A 65 -10.67 -8.92 -2.28
C CYS A 65 -9.89 -10.15 -1.78
N HIS A 66 -10.41 -10.92 -0.81
CA HIS A 66 -9.72 -12.09 -0.27
C HIS A 66 -9.51 -13.19 -1.33
N HIS A 67 -10.44 -13.33 -2.29
CA HIS A 67 -10.39 -14.30 -3.39
C HIS A 67 -9.26 -14.06 -4.39
N THR A 68 -8.77 -12.82 -4.53
CA THR A 68 -7.65 -12.46 -5.43
C THR A 68 -6.33 -12.32 -4.71
N ARG A 69 -6.35 -12.08 -3.38
CA ARG A 69 -5.18 -11.77 -2.56
C ARG A 69 -4.53 -12.97 -1.88
N ILE A 70 -5.05 -14.19 -2.07
CA ILE A 70 -4.53 -15.40 -1.43
C ILE A 70 -3.06 -15.69 -1.80
N GLY A 71 -2.66 -15.46 -3.07
CA GLY A 71 -1.30 -15.74 -3.54
C GLY A 71 -0.92 -17.21 -3.37
N ASP A 72 0.28 -17.44 -2.79
CA ASP A 72 0.84 -18.77 -2.51
C ASP A 72 0.57 -19.26 -1.08
N ARG A 73 -0.36 -18.60 -0.34
CA ARG A 73 -0.70 -18.96 1.03
C ARG A 73 -1.53 -20.22 1.09
N ASP A 74 -1.48 -20.92 2.22
CA ASP A 74 -2.38 -22.03 2.52
C ASP A 74 -3.83 -21.54 2.53
N HIS A 75 -4.71 -22.24 1.80
CA HIS A 75 -6.08 -21.79 1.57
C HIS A 75 -6.92 -21.80 2.85
N GLY A 76 -6.81 -22.87 3.66
CA GLY A 76 -7.57 -22.99 4.91
C GLY A 76 -7.18 -21.93 5.93
N TRP A 77 -5.87 -21.75 6.15
CA TRP A 77 -5.38 -20.71 7.05
C TRP A 77 -5.69 -19.30 6.54
N TRP A 78 -5.73 -19.12 5.20
CA TRP A 78 -6.14 -17.84 4.61
C TRP A 78 -7.62 -17.53 4.85
N ASN A 79 -8.51 -18.53 4.74
CA ASN A 79 -9.93 -18.37 5.06
C ASN A 79 -10.11 -18.00 6.54
N ILE A 80 -9.49 -18.72 7.48
CA ILE A 80 -9.51 -18.39 8.91
C ILE A 80 -9.04 -16.96 9.17
N ALA A 81 -7.94 -16.54 8.52
CA ALA A 81 -7.44 -15.18 8.67
C ALA A 81 -8.41 -14.11 8.12
N GLY A 82 -9.05 -14.43 6.99
CA GLY A 82 -10.10 -13.59 6.40
C GLY A 82 -11.31 -13.45 7.30
N ASP A 83 -11.75 -14.56 7.92
CA ASP A 83 -12.88 -14.61 8.86
C ASP A 83 -12.62 -13.73 10.08
N PHE A 84 -11.44 -13.85 10.70
CA PHE A 84 -11.07 -12.96 11.82
C PHE A 84 -11.08 -11.48 11.41
N ALA A 85 -10.62 -11.16 10.21
CA ALA A 85 -10.62 -9.78 9.72
C ALA A 85 -12.04 -9.23 9.50
N ILE A 86 -12.98 -10.07 9.03
CA ILE A 86 -14.35 -9.68 8.71
C ILE A 86 -15.25 -9.69 9.93
N ASN A 87 -15.21 -10.76 10.75
CA ASN A 87 -16.16 -10.96 11.83
C ASN A 87 -16.12 -9.84 12.88
N GLY A 88 -14.93 -9.30 13.18
CA GLY A 88 -14.81 -8.14 14.08
C GLY A 88 -15.48 -6.87 13.53
N ILE A 89 -15.53 -6.69 12.23
CA ILE A 89 -16.23 -5.56 11.58
C ILE A 89 -17.73 -5.77 11.63
N LEU A 90 -18.21 -6.99 11.33
CA LEU A 90 -19.63 -7.33 11.31
C LEU A 90 -20.26 -7.32 12.70
N ASP A 91 -19.55 -7.82 13.71
CA ASP A 91 -19.98 -7.77 15.11
C ASP A 91 -20.21 -6.33 15.57
N LYS A 92 -19.26 -5.43 15.29
CA LYS A 92 -19.38 -3.99 15.57
C LYS A 92 -20.48 -3.31 14.75
N ALA A 93 -20.80 -3.82 13.57
CA ALA A 93 -21.93 -3.36 12.76
C ALA A 93 -23.28 -3.94 13.20
N GLY A 94 -23.29 -4.78 14.24
CA GLY A 94 -24.51 -5.33 14.86
C GLY A 94 -25.08 -6.57 14.19
N PHE A 95 -24.32 -7.27 13.33
CA PHE A 95 -24.75 -8.52 12.73
C PHE A 95 -24.65 -9.70 13.71
N LYS A 96 -25.60 -10.60 13.61
CA LYS A 96 -25.52 -11.91 14.26
C LYS A 96 -24.82 -12.88 13.31
N LEU A 97 -23.67 -13.37 13.74
CA LEU A 97 -22.89 -14.33 12.94
C LEU A 97 -23.34 -15.76 13.23
N PRO A 98 -23.47 -16.62 12.22
CA PRO A 98 -23.85 -18.03 12.42
C PRO A 98 -22.78 -18.82 13.20
N ASN A 99 -21.54 -18.38 13.17
CA ASN A 99 -20.44 -18.93 13.94
C ASN A 99 -19.52 -17.81 14.45
N THR A 100 -19.07 -17.93 15.71
CA THR A 100 -18.23 -16.95 16.40
C THR A 100 -16.82 -17.49 16.70
N GLN A 101 -16.43 -18.65 16.15
CA GLN A 101 -15.10 -19.24 16.39
C GLN A 101 -13.97 -18.34 15.90
N CYS A 102 -14.19 -17.63 14.80
CA CYS A 102 -13.24 -16.66 14.24
C CYS A 102 -13.59 -15.21 14.66
N LEU A 103 -13.87 -14.99 15.95
CA LEU A 103 -14.12 -13.69 16.53
C LEU A 103 -13.22 -13.49 17.75
N ASP A 104 -12.19 -12.64 17.63
CA ASP A 104 -11.26 -12.34 18.72
C ASP A 104 -10.75 -10.89 18.59
N LYS A 105 -11.00 -10.09 19.62
CA LYS A 105 -10.64 -8.66 19.67
C LYS A 105 -9.16 -8.37 19.46
N LYS A 106 -8.27 -9.36 19.67
CA LYS A 106 -6.82 -9.19 19.42
C LYS A 106 -6.48 -8.97 17.95
N TYR A 107 -7.40 -9.36 17.05
CA TYR A 107 -7.25 -9.20 15.60
C TYR A 107 -8.00 -7.99 15.04
N ASP A 108 -8.67 -7.21 15.90
CA ASP A 108 -9.38 -5.99 15.48
C ASP A 108 -8.46 -5.04 14.70
N ASN A 109 -8.95 -4.53 13.59
CA ASN A 109 -8.26 -3.60 12.68
C ASN A 109 -6.97 -4.18 12.03
N MET A 110 -6.79 -5.49 12.03
CA MET A 110 -5.71 -6.16 11.28
C MET A 110 -6.20 -6.60 9.90
N SER A 111 -5.29 -6.58 8.92
CA SER A 111 -5.54 -7.18 7.60
C SER A 111 -5.48 -8.72 7.68
N ALA A 112 -6.09 -9.39 6.71
CA ALA A 112 -6.02 -10.85 6.63
C ALA A 112 -4.55 -11.35 6.53
N GLU A 113 -3.66 -10.59 5.87
CA GLU A 113 -2.22 -10.90 5.78
C GLU A 113 -1.53 -10.83 7.16
N GLU A 114 -1.82 -9.80 7.94
CA GLU A 114 -1.25 -9.64 9.28
C GLU A 114 -1.73 -10.74 10.23
N ILE A 115 -3.00 -11.11 10.12
CA ILE A 115 -3.58 -12.22 10.90
C ILE A 115 -2.96 -13.54 10.46
N TYR A 116 -2.92 -13.80 9.15
CA TYR A 116 -2.30 -15.01 8.60
C TYR A 116 -0.87 -15.20 9.11
N SER A 117 -0.05 -14.16 9.09
CA SER A 117 1.34 -14.22 9.58
C SER A 117 1.45 -14.54 11.06
N LYS A 118 0.39 -14.30 11.86
CA LYS A 118 0.37 -14.59 13.30
C LYS A 118 -0.16 -15.97 13.63
N ILE A 119 -1.07 -16.52 12.83
CA ILE A 119 -1.72 -17.80 13.09
C ILE A 119 -1.04 -18.96 12.37
N TYR A 120 -0.36 -18.70 11.25
CA TYR A 120 0.33 -19.71 10.46
C TYR A 120 1.76 -19.90 10.93
N ASP A 121 2.08 -21.09 11.50
CA ASP A 121 3.42 -21.40 12.04
C ASP A 121 4.31 -22.22 11.09
N GLY A 122 3.82 -22.51 9.89
CA GLY A 122 4.57 -23.23 8.85
C GLY A 122 4.75 -24.75 9.11
N LYS A 123 4.22 -25.29 10.21
CA LYS A 123 4.39 -26.70 10.58
C LYS A 123 3.26 -27.59 10.10
N ASP A 124 2.07 -27.07 10.02
CA ASP A 124 0.89 -27.81 9.55
C ASP A 124 0.79 -27.74 8.02
N LYS A 125 1.54 -28.65 7.34
CA LYS A 125 1.32 -28.95 5.92
C LYS A 125 0.14 -29.89 5.67
N GLY A 126 -0.67 -30.18 6.67
CA GLY A 126 -1.90 -30.94 6.58
C GLY A 126 -3.10 -30.02 6.51
N GLY A 127 -3.01 -29.01 5.65
CA GLY A 127 -4.01 -27.95 5.51
C GLY A 127 -5.40 -28.54 5.32
N ALA A 128 -6.38 -27.85 5.90
CA ALA A 128 -7.78 -28.05 5.60
C ALA A 128 -7.94 -28.19 4.07
N SER A 129 -8.65 -29.23 3.65
CA SER A 129 -8.98 -29.47 2.24
C SER A 129 -9.61 -28.22 1.65
N GLN A 130 -9.49 -27.99 0.33
CA GLN A 130 -10.17 -26.88 -0.36
C GLN A 130 -11.70 -26.83 -0.10
N ASN A 131 -12.26 -27.92 0.40
CA ASN A 131 -13.67 -28.05 0.77
C ASN A 131 -13.93 -27.93 2.27
N ASP A 132 -12.91 -27.86 3.12
CA ASP A 132 -13.06 -27.66 4.55
C ASP A 132 -13.23 -26.19 4.83
N ASP A 133 -14.29 -25.86 5.58
CA ASP A 133 -14.53 -24.53 6.15
C ASP A 133 -14.19 -24.57 7.66
N PRO A 134 -12.93 -24.36 8.04
CA PRO A 134 -12.51 -24.44 9.43
C PRO A 134 -13.13 -23.35 10.29
N GLY A 135 -13.56 -22.25 9.67
CA GLY A 135 -14.27 -21.14 10.35
C GLY A 135 -15.76 -21.43 10.53
N GLY A 136 -16.31 -22.43 9.80
CA GLY A 136 -17.73 -22.82 9.89
C GLY A 136 -18.71 -21.72 9.44
N CYS A 137 -18.24 -20.72 8.73
CA CYS A 137 -19.04 -19.57 8.31
C CYS A 137 -19.18 -19.46 6.78
N GLY A 138 -18.47 -20.27 6.03
CA GLY A 138 -18.32 -20.20 4.58
C GLY A 138 -16.86 -20.05 4.18
N GLY A 139 -16.59 -20.07 2.92
CA GLY A 139 -15.22 -20.02 2.42
C GLY A 139 -15.07 -19.23 1.11
N VAL A 140 -13.98 -18.49 1.00
CA VAL A 140 -13.64 -17.82 -0.23
C VAL A 140 -12.90 -18.78 -1.16
N GLN A 141 -13.43 -18.97 -2.36
CA GLN A 141 -12.75 -19.77 -3.39
C GLN A 141 -11.70 -18.92 -4.09
N LYS A 142 -10.51 -19.49 -4.29
CA LYS A 142 -9.43 -18.83 -5.03
C LYS A 142 -9.87 -18.58 -6.47
N LYS A 143 -9.70 -17.33 -6.92
CA LYS A 143 -9.90 -17.03 -8.34
C LYS A 143 -8.72 -17.53 -9.15
N GLU A 144 -9.02 -18.26 -10.22
CA GLU A 144 -8.07 -18.61 -11.26
C GLU A 144 -8.10 -17.55 -12.37
N GLY A 145 -6.93 -17.16 -12.87
CA GLY A 145 -6.80 -16.17 -13.92
C GLY A 145 -5.40 -15.58 -14.04
N SER A 146 -5.21 -14.75 -15.05
CA SER A 146 -3.95 -14.02 -15.20
C SER A 146 -3.80 -12.93 -14.12
N PRO A 147 -2.59 -12.44 -13.82
CA PRO A 147 -2.39 -11.32 -12.91
C PRO A 147 -3.17 -10.06 -13.31
N ASN A 148 -3.40 -9.85 -14.61
CA ASN A 148 -4.20 -8.73 -15.08
C ASN A 148 -5.69 -8.91 -14.78
N ASP A 149 -6.22 -10.14 -14.94
CA ASP A 149 -7.61 -10.45 -14.61
C ASP A 149 -7.87 -10.26 -13.11
N MET A 150 -6.92 -10.65 -12.26
CA MET A 150 -7.01 -10.43 -10.80
C MET A 150 -7.01 -8.95 -10.44
N LYS A 151 -6.13 -8.15 -11.06
CA LYS A 151 -6.09 -6.69 -10.85
C LYS A 151 -7.39 -6.01 -11.29
N GLN A 152 -7.94 -6.41 -12.44
CA GLN A 152 -9.21 -5.89 -12.93
C GLN A 152 -10.35 -6.22 -11.95
N GLU A 153 -10.43 -7.44 -11.48
CA GLU A 153 -11.43 -7.88 -10.51
C GLU A 153 -11.32 -7.09 -9.18
N GLU A 154 -10.10 -6.87 -8.68
CA GLU A 154 -9.89 -6.03 -7.50
C GLU A 154 -10.39 -4.60 -7.70
N GLN A 155 -10.14 -4.00 -8.87
CA GLN A 155 -10.63 -2.66 -9.20
C GLN A 155 -12.15 -2.62 -9.29
N ASP A 156 -12.76 -3.65 -9.88
CA ASP A 156 -14.21 -3.76 -10.02
C ASP A 156 -14.88 -3.90 -8.65
N TRP A 157 -14.33 -4.72 -7.75
CA TRP A 157 -14.85 -4.86 -6.39
C TRP A 157 -14.60 -3.62 -5.54
N LYS A 158 -13.45 -2.96 -5.63
CA LYS A 158 -13.19 -1.67 -4.97
C LYS A 158 -14.20 -0.61 -5.41
N SER A 159 -14.47 -0.53 -6.72
CA SER A 159 -15.46 0.39 -7.26
C SER A 159 -16.87 0.07 -6.75
N ALA A 160 -17.22 -1.23 -6.65
CA ALA A 160 -18.49 -1.67 -6.11
C ALA A 160 -18.65 -1.31 -4.63
N VAL A 161 -17.61 -1.50 -3.81
CA VAL A 161 -17.58 -1.13 -2.39
C VAL A 161 -17.79 0.38 -2.21
N ILE A 162 -17.12 1.20 -3.02
CA ILE A 162 -17.27 2.66 -2.99
C ILE A 162 -18.71 3.07 -3.37
N ALA A 163 -19.28 2.45 -4.41
CA ALA A 163 -20.66 2.70 -4.82
C ALA A 163 -21.66 2.30 -3.74
N ALA A 164 -21.51 1.11 -3.14
CA ALA A 164 -22.34 0.63 -2.04
C ALA A 164 -22.26 1.57 -0.82
N ALA A 165 -21.07 2.06 -0.49
CA ALA A 165 -20.89 3.02 0.61
C ALA A 165 -21.60 4.35 0.34
N ASN A 166 -21.58 4.84 -0.89
CA ASN A 166 -22.30 6.07 -1.25
C ASN A 166 -23.82 5.89 -1.11
N ILE A 167 -24.36 4.72 -1.49
CA ILE A 167 -25.78 4.38 -1.30
C ILE A 167 -26.11 4.36 0.20
N ALA A 168 -25.33 3.64 1.01
CA ALA A 168 -25.55 3.54 2.46
C ALA A 168 -25.46 4.90 3.18
N LYS A 169 -24.50 5.75 2.78
CA LYS A 169 -24.36 7.12 3.29
C LYS A 169 -25.59 7.99 2.95
N SER A 170 -26.09 7.89 1.73
CA SER A 170 -27.28 8.66 1.31
C SER A 170 -28.55 8.27 2.08
N GLN A 171 -28.60 7.04 2.60
CA GLN A 171 -29.70 6.53 3.43
C GLN A 171 -29.44 6.69 4.94
N GLY A 172 -28.28 7.23 5.35
CA GLY A 172 -27.93 7.41 6.76
C GLY A 172 -27.56 6.11 7.51
N ASN A 173 -27.35 5.00 6.77
CA ASN A 173 -27.15 3.65 7.34
C ASN A 173 -25.74 3.11 7.08
N MET A 174 -24.71 3.96 7.18
CA MET A 174 -23.32 3.53 7.00
C MET A 174 -22.64 3.30 8.36
N PRO A 175 -22.23 2.05 8.69
CA PRO A 175 -21.48 1.77 9.92
C PRO A 175 -20.12 2.48 9.92
N ALA A 176 -19.69 3.02 11.07
CA ALA A 176 -18.49 3.85 11.19
C ALA A 176 -17.19 3.10 10.82
N GLU A 177 -17.08 1.81 11.15
CA GLU A 177 -15.95 0.96 10.80
C GLU A 177 -15.83 0.78 9.29
N LEU A 178 -16.95 0.53 8.60
CA LEU A 178 -17.00 0.39 7.16
C LEU A 178 -16.71 1.72 6.46
N ASP A 179 -17.18 2.84 7.02
CA ASP A 179 -16.88 4.16 6.49
C ASP A 179 -15.36 4.43 6.49
N ARG A 180 -14.70 4.12 7.60
CA ARG A 180 -13.23 4.24 7.71
C ARG A 180 -12.50 3.37 6.69
N MET A 181 -12.92 2.09 6.55
CA MET A 181 -12.35 1.16 5.57
C MET A 181 -12.50 1.69 4.14
N VAL A 182 -13.69 2.20 3.79
CA VAL A 182 -13.95 2.76 2.45
C VAL A 182 -13.15 4.03 2.21
N GLU A 183 -13.00 4.90 3.21
CA GLU A 183 -12.16 6.11 3.07
C GLU A 183 -10.67 5.74 2.89
N GLU A 184 -10.19 4.66 3.50
CA GLU A 184 -8.85 4.14 3.22
C GLU A 184 -8.73 3.56 1.81
N MET A 185 -9.76 2.88 1.30
CA MET A 185 -9.79 2.36 -0.08
C MET A 185 -9.86 3.48 -1.13
N LYS A 186 -10.50 4.60 -0.82
CA LYS A 186 -10.59 5.78 -1.71
C LYS A 186 -9.29 6.56 -1.81
N LYS A 187 -8.41 6.46 -0.81
CA LYS A 187 -7.09 7.09 -0.90
C LYS A 187 -6.36 6.46 -2.09
N PRO A 188 -6.01 7.24 -3.13
CA PRO A 188 -5.24 6.70 -4.22
C PRO A 188 -3.97 6.08 -3.62
N LYS A 189 -3.77 4.80 -3.83
CA LYS A 189 -2.45 4.18 -3.64
C LYS A 189 -1.61 4.67 -4.83
N LEU A 190 -1.14 5.91 -4.72
CA LEU A 190 -0.15 6.42 -5.65
C LEU A 190 1.05 5.48 -5.53
N ASP A 191 1.43 4.90 -6.63
CA ASP A 191 2.65 4.10 -6.66
C ASP A 191 3.80 5.05 -6.30
N TRP A 192 4.53 4.75 -5.23
CA TRP A 192 5.65 5.55 -4.78
C TRP A 192 6.68 5.79 -5.90
N ARG A 193 6.76 4.84 -6.85
CA ARG A 193 7.62 4.92 -8.02
C ARG A 193 7.20 6.03 -8.98
N GLU A 194 5.88 6.14 -9.24
CA GLU A 194 5.34 7.21 -10.08
C GLU A 194 5.57 8.58 -9.45
N ILE A 195 5.35 8.70 -8.14
CA ILE A 195 5.59 9.97 -7.42
C ILE A 195 7.09 10.32 -7.43
N LEU A 196 7.96 9.33 -7.25
CA LEU A 196 9.41 9.54 -7.28
C LEU A 196 9.86 9.98 -8.66
N ARG A 197 9.35 9.36 -9.73
CA ARG A 197 9.61 9.74 -11.12
C ARG A 197 9.14 11.17 -11.41
N GLU A 198 7.89 11.50 -11.07
CA GLU A 198 7.34 12.84 -11.23
C GLU A 198 8.15 13.90 -10.46
N PHE A 199 8.59 13.57 -9.24
CA PHE A 199 9.43 14.44 -8.43
C PHE A 199 10.78 14.74 -9.12
N VAL A 200 11.46 13.71 -9.61
CA VAL A 200 12.76 13.88 -10.31
C VAL A 200 12.57 14.66 -11.61
N GLU A 201 11.55 14.33 -12.42
CA GLU A 201 11.24 15.08 -13.65
C GLU A 201 10.92 16.55 -13.40
N THR A 202 10.13 16.83 -12.36
CA THR A 202 9.77 18.21 -12.01
C THR A 202 10.99 18.98 -11.52
N SER A 203 11.83 18.35 -10.73
CA SER A 203 13.08 18.95 -10.24
C SER A 203 14.05 19.25 -11.37
N ALA A 204 14.17 18.34 -12.35
CA ALA A 204 15.00 18.55 -13.54
C ALA A 204 14.47 19.68 -14.44
N LYS A 205 13.16 19.84 -14.57
CA LYS A 205 12.53 20.90 -15.39
C LYS A 205 12.62 22.29 -14.78
N ASN A 206 12.81 22.41 -13.47
CA ASN A 206 12.88 23.70 -12.78
C ASN A 206 14.25 24.39 -12.91
N ASP A 207 15.24 23.78 -13.53
CA ASP A 207 16.55 24.36 -13.74
C ASP A 207 16.54 25.26 -15.00
N TYR A 208 15.98 26.46 -14.85
CA TYR A 208 16.06 27.51 -15.87
C TYR A 208 17.47 28.08 -15.91
N ASN A 209 18.23 27.72 -16.93
CA ASN A 209 19.58 28.24 -17.11
C ASN A 209 19.58 29.57 -17.91
N TRP A 210 20.07 30.63 -17.24
CA TRP A 210 20.25 31.93 -17.84
C TRP A 210 21.56 32.05 -18.70
N LYS A 211 22.44 31.04 -18.64
CA LYS A 211 23.73 31.07 -19.37
C LYS A 211 23.51 30.93 -20.86
N ILE A 212 22.48 30.27 -21.31
CA ILE A 212 22.14 30.12 -22.72
C ILE A 212 20.73 30.66 -22.96
N PRO A 213 20.61 31.84 -23.62
CA PRO A 213 19.30 32.43 -23.90
C PRO A 213 18.53 31.60 -24.94
N ASN A 214 17.20 31.55 -24.78
CA ASN A 214 16.33 30.87 -25.72
C ASN A 214 16.41 31.48 -27.10
N ARG A 215 16.99 30.76 -28.06
CA ARG A 215 17.24 31.21 -29.43
C ARG A 215 15.99 31.66 -30.19
N ARG A 216 14.82 31.18 -29.82
CA ARG A 216 13.51 31.59 -30.41
C ARG A 216 13.18 33.06 -30.22
N TYR A 217 13.62 33.66 -29.11
CA TYR A 217 13.31 35.03 -28.71
C TYR A 217 14.49 35.98 -28.84
N SER A 218 15.71 35.44 -29.11
CA SER A 218 16.91 36.25 -29.27
C SER A 218 16.83 37.23 -30.43
N GLN A 219 16.09 36.89 -31.50
CA GLN A 219 15.85 37.78 -32.64
C GLN A 219 14.98 38.97 -32.28
N GLN A 220 14.14 38.85 -31.22
CA GLN A 220 13.27 39.92 -30.73
C GLN A 220 13.93 40.74 -29.63
N ARG A 221 15.25 40.55 -29.37
CA ARG A 221 16.03 41.18 -28.27
C ARG A 221 15.45 40.90 -26.88
N ILE A 222 14.65 39.85 -26.71
CA ILE A 222 14.12 39.39 -25.43
C ILE A 222 15.02 38.25 -24.96
N ILE A 223 15.69 38.44 -23.83
CA ILE A 223 16.52 37.44 -23.18
C ILE A 223 15.62 36.64 -22.25
N LEU A 224 15.21 35.44 -22.65
CA LEU A 224 14.48 34.49 -21.80
C LEU A 224 15.39 33.31 -21.50
N PRO A 225 15.31 32.73 -20.30
CA PRO A 225 16.04 31.51 -19.98
C PRO A 225 15.61 30.38 -20.90
N SER A 226 16.54 29.53 -21.33
CA SER A 226 16.20 28.31 -22.05
C SER A 226 16.03 27.17 -21.08
N LEU A 227 15.03 26.31 -21.34
CA LEU A 227 15.02 24.95 -20.81
C LEU A 227 16.20 24.23 -21.48
N LEU A 228 17.25 24.03 -20.75
CA LEU A 228 18.35 23.19 -21.19
C LEU A 228 17.98 21.74 -20.97
N SER A 229 18.41 20.91 -21.90
CA SER A 229 18.46 19.46 -22.00
C SER A 229 18.22 18.72 -20.65
N LYS A 230 17.88 17.46 -20.73
CA LYS A 230 17.75 16.49 -19.63
C LYS A 230 19.03 16.34 -18.76
N GLU A 231 19.64 17.45 -18.37
CA GLU A 231 20.74 17.50 -17.41
C GLU A 231 20.15 17.66 -16.03
N LEU A 232 20.27 16.65 -15.19
CA LEU A 232 19.73 16.70 -13.84
C LEU A 232 20.69 17.38 -12.84
N GLY A 233 21.94 17.64 -13.23
CA GLY A 233 22.97 18.18 -12.32
C GLY A 233 23.29 17.21 -11.18
N THR A 234 23.39 17.70 -9.92
CA THR A 234 23.69 16.86 -8.77
C THR A 234 22.39 16.47 -8.05
N ALA A 235 22.08 15.18 -8.05
CA ALA A 235 21.04 14.60 -7.20
C ALA A 235 21.66 14.02 -5.92
N VAL A 236 21.09 14.34 -4.75
CA VAL A 236 21.55 13.81 -3.47
C VAL A 236 20.60 12.72 -2.99
N ILE A 237 21.16 11.57 -2.63
CA ILE A 237 20.41 10.46 -2.03
C ILE A 237 20.94 10.27 -0.61
N ALA A 238 20.13 10.58 0.40
CA ALA A 238 20.42 10.30 1.79
C ALA A 238 19.78 8.97 2.18
N VAL A 239 20.57 8.05 2.69
CA VAL A 239 20.14 6.72 3.11
C VAL A 239 20.27 6.60 4.62
N ASP A 240 19.13 6.38 5.27
CA ASP A 240 19.10 6.04 6.69
C ASP A 240 19.64 4.61 6.86
N THR A 241 20.65 4.48 7.69
CA THR A 241 21.33 3.22 7.97
C THR A 241 21.06 2.75 9.40
N SER A 242 19.98 3.21 10.01
CA SER A 242 19.49 2.68 11.28
C SER A 242 19.08 1.21 11.13
N GLY A 243 19.14 0.45 12.25
CA GLY A 243 18.93 -1.01 12.22
C GLY A 243 17.51 -1.47 11.79
N SER A 244 16.60 -0.55 11.55
CA SER A 244 15.20 -0.79 11.14
C SER A 244 14.99 -0.87 9.63
N VAL A 245 15.96 -0.43 8.81
CA VAL A 245 15.92 -0.52 7.35
C VAL A 245 16.58 -1.81 6.89
N SER A 246 15.92 -2.60 6.06
CA SER A 246 16.43 -3.86 5.54
C SER A 246 17.23 -3.69 4.24
N GLN A 247 18.18 -4.61 3.96
CA GLN A 247 18.93 -4.61 2.69
C GLN A 247 17.97 -4.81 1.49
N GLN A 248 16.91 -5.59 1.64
CA GLN A 248 15.95 -5.82 0.57
C GLN A 248 15.20 -4.54 0.17
N GLU A 249 14.85 -3.69 1.14
CA GLU A 249 14.25 -2.37 0.89
C GLU A 249 15.22 -1.45 0.15
N LEU A 250 16.50 -1.46 0.54
CA LEU A 250 17.55 -0.71 -0.14
C LEU A 250 17.77 -1.16 -1.58
N ASP A 251 17.78 -2.46 -1.83
CA ASP A 251 18.00 -3.02 -3.18
C ASP A 251 16.84 -2.64 -4.11
N GLN A 252 15.61 -2.69 -3.62
CA GLN A 252 14.43 -2.28 -4.39
C GLN A 252 14.45 -0.78 -4.67
N PHE A 253 14.80 0.04 -3.69
CA PHE A 253 14.94 1.49 -3.88
C PHE A 253 16.07 1.82 -4.86
N ALA A 254 17.23 1.16 -4.75
CA ALA A 254 18.37 1.34 -5.64
C ALA A 254 18.02 0.98 -7.09
N GLY A 255 17.30 -0.12 -7.31
CA GLY A 255 16.84 -0.52 -8.63
C GLY A 255 15.92 0.51 -9.27
N GLU A 256 14.94 1.02 -8.51
CA GLU A 256 13.98 2.00 -9.02
C GLU A 256 14.63 3.35 -9.31
N ILE A 257 15.44 3.87 -8.37
CA ILE A 257 16.11 5.14 -8.57
C ILE A 257 17.10 5.07 -9.74
N SER A 258 17.81 3.94 -9.91
CA SER A 258 18.70 3.73 -11.06
C SER A 258 17.94 3.80 -12.38
N SER A 259 16.80 3.11 -12.48
CA SER A 259 15.94 3.15 -13.67
C SER A 259 15.45 4.56 -14.02
N ILE A 260 15.12 5.37 -13.00
CA ILE A 260 14.69 6.76 -13.22
C ILE A 260 15.88 7.60 -13.70
N LEU A 261 17.03 7.42 -13.07
CA LEU A 261 18.21 8.25 -13.34
C LEU A 261 18.91 7.91 -14.67
N GLU A 262 18.75 6.68 -15.19
CA GLU A 262 19.21 6.28 -16.53
C GLU A 262 18.63 7.15 -17.67
N GLU A 263 17.49 7.79 -17.44
CA GLU A 263 16.85 8.68 -18.42
C GLU A 263 17.57 10.04 -18.56
N TYR A 264 18.50 10.37 -17.64
CA TYR A 264 19.17 11.66 -17.59
C TYR A 264 20.65 11.56 -18.00
N GLN A 265 21.08 12.52 -18.82
CA GLN A 265 22.49 12.67 -19.21
C GLN A 265 23.23 13.55 -18.20
N ASP A 266 24.54 13.30 -18.04
CA ASP A 266 25.44 14.11 -17.20
C ASP A 266 25.01 14.32 -15.77
N ILE A 267 24.42 13.27 -15.18
CA ILE A 267 23.98 13.27 -13.79
C ILE A 267 25.15 12.94 -12.86
N THR A 268 25.29 13.71 -11.77
CA THR A 268 26.12 13.36 -10.62
C THR A 268 25.22 12.96 -9.47
N ILE A 269 25.46 11.78 -8.90
CA ILE A 269 24.66 11.23 -7.81
C ILE A 269 25.54 11.17 -6.56
N GLN A 270 25.17 11.94 -5.55
CA GLN A 270 25.84 11.95 -4.27
C GLN A 270 25.05 11.13 -3.25
N ILE A 271 25.57 9.99 -2.85
CA ILE A 271 24.95 9.13 -1.82
C ILE A 271 25.57 9.44 -0.46
N ILE A 272 24.72 9.63 0.55
CA ILE A 272 25.10 9.94 1.92
C ILE A 272 24.47 8.92 2.85
N TYR A 273 25.25 8.02 3.41
CA TYR A 273 24.83 7.08 4.43
C TYR A 273 24.89 7.75 5.80
N CYS A 274 23.80 7.72 6.52
CA CYS A 274 23.65 8.45 7.77
C CYS A 274 22.85 7.65 8.80
N ASP A 275 23.37 7.64 10.03
CA ASP A 275 22.67 7.26 11.24
C ASP A 275 22.51 8.51 12.14
N THR A 276 23.24 8.64 13.23
CA THR A 276 23.38 9.87 14.03
C THR A 276 24.40 10.86 13.45
N LYS A 277 25.22 10.40 12.52
CA LYS A 277 26.24 11.15 11.79
C LYS A 277 26.38 10.59 10.37
N VAL A 278 27.03 11.34 9.49
CA VAL A 278 27.39 10.81 8.16
C VAL A 278 28.46 9.72 8.35
N ALA A 279 28.08 8.48 8.02
CA ALA A 279 28.95 7.31 8.15
C ALA A 279 29.85 7.16 6.92
N LYS A 280 29.27 7.35 5.73
CA LYS A 280 29.98 7.21 4.46
C LYS A 280 29.32 8.09 3.39
N THR A 281 30.10 8.50 2.40
CA THR A 281 29.60 9.15 1.19
C THR A 281 30.17 8.46 -0.03
N GLN A 282 29.39 8.43 -1.11
CA GLN A 282 29.81 7.89 -2.41
C GLN A 282 29.27 8.79 -3.50
N GLU A 283 30.08 8.97 -4.53
CA GLU A 283 29.69 9.71 -5.72
C GLU A 283 29.64 8.75 -6.91
N PHE A 284 28.58 8.90 -7.70
CA PHE A 284 28.34 8.13 -8.92
C PHE A 284 28.06 9.09 -10.07
N HIS A 285 28.46 8.70 -11.26
CA HIS A 285 28.14 9.38 -12.51
C HIS A 285 27.20 8.50 -13.34
N SER A 286 26.66 9.04 -14.42
CA SER A 286 25.75 8.31 -15.32
C SER A 286 26.36 7.00 -15.86
N SER A 287 27.70 6.92 -15.98
CA SER A 287 28.41 5.70 -16.39
C SER A 287 28.44 4.59 -15.34
N ASP A 288 28.16 4.91 -14.09
CA ASP A 288 28.26 3.97 -12.95
C ASP A 288 26.91 3.33 -12.59
N LEU A 289 25.88 3.61 -13.36
CA LEU A 289 24.56 2.99 -13.19
C LEU A 289 24.57 1.52 -13.64
N PRO A 290 23.83 0.62 -13.00
CA PRO A 290 22.90 0.86 -11.89
C PRO A 290 23.60 1.04 -10.53
N ILE A 291 22.98 1.83 -9.64
CA ILE A 291 23.47 2.07 -8.29
C ILE A 291 23.30 0.82 -7.42
N ASN A 292 24.34 0.48 -6.67
CA ASN A 292 24.26 -0.58 -5.67
C ASN A 292 24.43 0.01 -4.27
N LEU A 293 23.36 -0.02 -3.46
CA LEU A 293 23.35 0.48 -2.10
C LEU A 293 23.66 -0.62 -1.11
N LYS A 294 24.57 -0.37 -0.18
CA LYS A 294 24.90 -1.30 0.90
C LYS A 294 24.67 -0.63 2.25
N MET A 295 24.16 -1.39 3.21
CA MET A 295 24.03 -0.90 4.58
C MET A 295 25.39 -0.53 5.15
N HIS A 296 25.50 0.69 5.69
CA HIS A 296 26.70 1.20 6.35
C HIS A 296 26.29 1.96 7.60
N GLY A 297 26.40 1.36 8.77
CA GLY A 297 26.02 1.95 10.05
C GLY A 297 25.30 0.94 10.94
N GLY A 298 24.46 1.40 11.85
CA GLY A 298 23.73 0.56 12.81
C GLY A 298 23.48 1.27 14.13
N GLY A 299 23.54 2.61 14.14
CA GLY A 299 23.26 3.46 15.31
C GLY A 299 21.79 3.93 15.38
N GLY A 300 21.55 4.98 16.16
CA GLY A 300 20.28 5.70 16.19
C GLY A 300 20.11 6.60 14.96
N THR A 301 19.02 7.35 14.89
CA THR A 301 18.67 8.18 13.72
C THR A 301 18.71 9.67 14.03
N ASP A 302 19.34 10.47 13.16
CA ASP A 302 19.26 11.93 13.11
C ASP A 302 19.20 12.38 11.65
N PHE A 303 18.15 13.12 11.26
CA PHE A 303 17.97 13.56 9.88
C PHE A 303 18.77 14.82 9.50
N ARG A 304 19.39 15.51 10.43
CA ARG A 304 20.12 16.77 10.21
C ARG A 304 21.49 16.62 9.52
N PRO A 305 22.29 15.57 9.79
CA PRO A 305 23.66 15.46 9.25
C PRO A 305 23.78 15.49 7.73
N PRO A 306 22.94 14.81 6.93
CA PRO A 306 23.04 14.87 5.46
C PRO A 306 22.85 16.28 4.92
N PHE A 307 21.91 17.06 5.45
CA PHE A 307 21.68 18.44 5.02
C PHE A 307 22.83 19.39 5.39
N LYS A 308 23.47 19.15 6.56
CA LYS A 308 24.69 19.87 6.94
C LYS A 308 25.85 19.53 6.03
N TRP A 309 25.96 18.25 5.65
CA TRP A 309 26.99 17.78 4.76
C TRP A 309 26.85 18.41 3.37
N VAL A 310 25.64 18.40 2.79
CA VAL A 310 25.32 19.05 1.50
C VAL A 310 25.76 20.51 1.52
N ARG A 311 25.33 21.27 2.52
CA ARG A 311 25.67 22.70 2.63
C ARG A 311 27.16 22.96 2.75
N LYS A 312 27.94 22.02 3.33
CA LYS A 312 29.38 22.19 3.56
C LYS A 312 30.23 21.75 2.39
N ASN A 313 29.81 20.72 1.66
CA ASN A 313 30.68 20.00 0.73
C ASN A 313 30.28 20.19 -0.75
N LEU A 314 29.03 20.50 -1.06
CA LEU A 314 28.62 20.83 -2.41
C LEU A 314 28.83 22.32 -2.68
N ALA A 315 29.44 22.63 -3.83
CA ALA A 315 29.67 24.02 -4.27
C ALA A 315 28.35 24.66 -4.74
N ASP A 316 27.53 23.86 -5.44
CA ASP A 316 26.24 24.29 -5.97
C ASP A 316 25.08 23.63 -5.21
N THR A 317 23.93 24.26 -5.27
CA THR A 317 22.69 23.71 -4.71
C THR A 317 22.31 22.45 -5.46
N PRO A 318 22.02 21.33 -4.79
CA PRO A 318 21.60 20.11 -5.48
C PRO A 318 20.24 20.32 -6.16
N THR A 319 20.03 19.67 -7.29
CA THR A 319 18.75 19.72 -8.03
C THR A 319 17.62 19.15 -7.16
N CYS A 320 17.88 18.08 -6.44
CA CYS A 320 16.94 17.50 -5.48
C CYS A 320 17.67 16.68 -4.41
N LEU A 321 16.96 16.42 -3.31
CA LEU A 321 17.38 15.47 -2.26
C LEU A 321 16.28 14.43 -2.05
N ILE A 322 16.67 13.15 -2.15
CA ILE A 322 15.81 12.00 -1.90
C ILE A 322 16.28 11.36 -0.58
N TYR A 323 15.44 11.40 0.44
CA TYR A 323 15.77 10.81 1.74
C TYR A 323 15.03 9.50 1.96
N PHE A 324 15.76 8.39 2.04
CA PHE A 324 15.25 7.06 2.29
C PHE A 324 15.34 6.73 3.79
N THR A 325 14.21 6.50 4.47
CA THR A 325 14.15 6.36 5.94
C THR A 325 12.84 5.73 6.41
N ASP A 326 12.84 5.15 7.59
CA ASP A 326 11.64 4.67 8.30
C ASP A 326 10.89 5.77 9.07
N LEU A 327 11.42 7.01 9.09
CA LEU A 327 10.90 8.16 9.83
C LEU A 327 10.81 7.94 11.36
N GLU A 328 11.61 7.07 11.93
CA GLU A 328 11.64 6.80 13.36
C GLU A 328 12.51 7.82 14.15
N CYS A 329 12.46 9.09 13.78
CA CYS A 329 13.16 10.17 14.46
C CYS A 329 12.34 11.46 14.47
N ARG A 330 12.59 12.32 15.49
CA ARG A 330 11.96 13.64 15.61
C ARG A 330 12.92 14.80 15.31
N SER A 331 14.19 14.51 15.03
CA SER A 331 15.24 15.50 14.82
C SER A 331 15.33 15.88 13.34
N PHE A 332 14.41 16.74 12.90
CA PHE A 332 14.40 17.26 11.53
C PHE A 332 15.29 18.49 11.35
N PRO A 333 15.88 18.68 10.15
CA PRO A 333 16.56 19.92 9.78
C PRO A 333 15.56 21.05 9.51
N LYS A 334 16.08 22.28 9.36
CA LYS A 334 15.33 23.38 8.76
C LYS A 334 15.24 23.17 7.25
N ASP A 335 14.20 23.73 6.63
CA ASP A 335 14.02 23.69 5.18
C ASP A 335 15.29 24.19 4.48
N PRO A 336 15.90 23.37 3.61
CA PRO A 336 17.14 23.70 2.94
C PRO A 336 16.94 24.62 1.73
N GLY A 337 15.70 24.83 1.27
CA GLY A 337 15.36 25.66 0.12
C GLY A 337 15.54 24.97 -1.25
N TYR A 338 15.77 23.66 -1.29
CA TYR A 338 15.79 22.87 -2.53
C TYR A 338 14.78 21.70 -2.44
N PRO A 339 14.31 21.19 -3.62
CA PRO A 339 13.34 20.12 -3.65
C PRO A 339 13.78 18.90 -2.83
N THR A 340 12.93 18.45 -1.91
CA THR A 340 13.22 17.31 -1.03
C THR A 340 12.03 16.35 -1.01
N ILE A 341 12.31 15.05 -1.16
CA ILE A 341 11.34 13.98 -1.01
C ILE A 341 11.80 12.99 0.06
N TRP A 342 10.88 12.61 0.94
CA TRP A 342 11.08 11.62 2.00
C TRP A 342 10.43 10.31 1.56
N VAL A 343 11.22 9.30 1.26
CA VAL A 343 10.75 7.96 0.93
C VAL A 343 10.68 7.16 2.23
N TRP A 344 9.48 6.97 2.71
CA TRP A 344 9.21 6.32 3.98
C TRP A 344 8.99 4.81 3.79
N THR A 345 9.89 4.00 4.37
CA THR A 345 9.70 2.56 4.47
C THR A 345 8.75 2.25 5.62
N LYS A 346 7.58 1.64 5.30
CA LYS A 346 6.69 1.13 6.35
C LYS A 346 7.26 -0.20 6.84
N THR A 347 7.95 -0.18 7.96
CA THR A 347 8.33 -1.42 8.63
C THR A 347 7.12 -2.11 9.23
N GLN A 348 7.13 -3.45 9.27
CA GLN A 348 6.04 -4.27 9.84
C GLN A 348 5.79 -4.00 11.33
N TYR A 349 6.76 -3.40 12.03
CA TYR A 349 6.73 -3.24 13.49
C TYR A 349 6.06 -1.95 13.97
N ASN A 350 6.13 -0.85 13.20
CA ASN A 350 5.62 0.43 13.65
C ASN A 350 4.95 1.18 12.50
N GLY A 351 3.68 0.93 12.25
CA GLY A 351 2.87 1.67 11.27
C GLY A 351 2.66 3.17 11.59
N ARG A 352 3.49 3.76 12.46
CA ARG A 352 3.44 5.16 12.86
C ARG A 352 4.81 5.80 12.72
N ALA A 353 4.93 6.73 11.76
CA ALA A 353 6.06 7.66 11.75
C ALA A 353 6.10 8.43 13.09
N TYR A 354 7.28 8.53 13.73
CA TYR A 354 7.44 9.28 14.98
C TYR A 354 7.28 10.79 14.79
N GLY A 355 7.43 11.29 13.56
CA GLY A 355 7.24 12.68 13.22
C GLY A 355 6.91 12.88 11.75
N LYS A 356 6.19 13.96 11.45
CA LYS A 356 5.97 14.40 10.07
C LYS A 356 7.09 15.35 9.69
N PRO A 357 7.81 15.14 8.56
CA PRO A 357 8.80 16.10 8.09
C PRO A 357 8.20 17.51 7.96
N PRO A 358 8.91 18.54 8.41
CA PRO A 358 8.41 19.92 8.38
C PRO A 358 8.42 20.54 6.99
N PHE A 359 9.06 19.92 6.01
CA PHE A 359 9.15 20.35 4.62
C PHE A 359 9.31 19.14 3.69
N GLY A 360 9.16 19.36 2.40
CA GLY A 360 9.28 18.34 1.36
C GLY A 360 8.04 17.46 1.23
N GLN A 361 8.06 16.60 0.24
CA GLN A 361 7.01 15.62 -0.03
C GLN A 361 7.32 14.30 0.70
N VAL A 362 6.31 13.65 1.27
CA VAL A 362 6.47 12.33 1.90
C VAL A 362 5.76 11.28 1.05
N VAL A 363 6.46 10.23 0.70
CA VAL A 363 5.97 9.11 -0.09
C VAL A 363 6.21 7.82 0.69
N ALA A 364 5.15 7.04 0.90
CA ALA A 364 5.27 5.76 1.57
C ALA A 364 5.64 4.67 0.55
N MET A 365 6.75 4.00 0.77
CA MET A 365 7.16 2.80 0.04
C MET A 365 6.48 1.59 0.69
N ASP A 366 5.45 1.06 0.03
CA ASP A 366 4.74 -0.14 0.53
C ASP A 366 5.33 -1.38 -0.14
N MET A 367 6.06 -2.19 0.63
CA MET A 367 6.70 -3.42 0.17
C MET A 367 5.71 -4.58 -0.04
N ARG A 368 4.44 -4.41 0.33
CA ARG A 368 3.41 -5.45 0.31
C ARG A 368 2.79 -5.67 -1.07
N ASN A 369 3.20 -4.92 -2.08
CA ASN A 369 2.69 -5.04 -3.46
C ASN A 369 3.73 -5.75 -4.35
N LYS A 370 3.96 -7.03 -4.14
CA LYS A 370 4.51 -7.94 -5.15
C LYS A 370 3.48 -9.01 -5.48
#